data_d844547127f9b5e35e9efa7114657da8
#
_entry.id   d844547127f9b5e35e9efa7114657da8
#
_cell.length_a   1.000
_cell.length_b   1.000
_cell.length_c   1.000
_cell.angle_alpha   90.00
_cell.angle_beta   90.00
_cell.angle_gamma   90.00
#
_symmetry.space_group_name_H-M   'P 1'
#
loop_
_entity.id
_entity.type
_entity.pdbx_description
1 polymer ?
#
loop_
_entity_poly.entity_id
_entity_poly.type
_entity_poly.pdbx_seq_one_letter_code
_entity_poly.pdbx_strand_id
1 'polypeptide(L)'
;LVVEYTGDLNIEFADNYVADYSIDGNTAHIILVSTENVEDVLTVKSGRIVSILEATVVNSNDALPMDNVSIEEPATFVVGEAFPNPFNPSTNISVELTATADLSVKVYNLMGQLVDVIAEGSYSPSTYNWTWNAENLASGVYLVKTQVGSDVSTQKVMLLK
;
A
#
# COMPACT_ATOMS: atom_id res chain seq x y z
N LEU A 1 7.39 -22.22 -5.06
CA LEU A 1 7.73 -20.85 -4.67
C LEU A 1 8.55 -20.88 -3.40
N VAL A 2 9.68 -20.19 -3.39
CA VAL A 2 10.53 -20.02 -2.21
C VAL A 2 10.61 -18.53 -1.92
N VAL A 3 10.26 -18.14 -0.71
CA VAL A 3 10.23 -16.73 -0.28
C VAL A 3 11.02 -16.53 1.01
N GLU A 4 11.66 -15.38 1.11
CA GLU A 4 12.22 -14.91 2.38
C GLU A 4 11.18 -14.05 3.10
N TYR A 5 11.06 -14.21 4.43
CA TYR A 5 10.07 -13.51 5.22
C TYR A 5 10.62 -13.00 6.56
N THR A 6 9.89 -12.10 7.19
CA THR A 6 10.15 -11.60 8.55
C THR A 6 8.88 -11.64 9.40
N GLY A 7 9.06 -11.77 10.71
CA GLY A 7 7.95 -11.88 11.66
C GLY A 7 7.37 -13.30 11.72
N ASP A 8 6.20 -13.42 12.33
CA ASP A 8 5.49 -14.71 12.46
C ASP A 8 4.61 -14.91 11.21
N LEU A 9 5.10 -15.71 10.26
CA LEU A 9 4.46 -15.88 8.95
C LEU A 9 3.21 -16.75 9.04
N ASN A 10 2.07 -16.19 8.65
CA ASN A 10 0.82 -16.91 8.47
C ASN A 10 0.27 -16.61 7.06
N ILE A 11 0.05 -17.66 6.29
CA ILE A 11 -0.39 -17.59 4.89
C ILE A 11 -1.74 -18.27 4.76
N GLU A 12 -2.67 -17.60 4.09
CA GLU A 12 -3.93 -18.17 3.62
C GLU A 12 -3.88 -18.32 2.10
N PHE A 13 -4.25 -19.49 1.61
CA PHE A 13 -4.31 -19.79 0.18
C PHE A 13 -5.73 -19.60 -0.34
N ALA A 14 -5.86 -19.20 -1.60
CA ALA A 14 -7.16 -19.11 -2.24
C ALA A 14 -7.81 -20.52 -2.37
N ASP A 15 -9.13 -20.57 -2.30
CA ASP A 15 -9.92 -21.83 -2.21
C ASP A 15 -9.79 -22.77 -3.43
N ASN A 16 -9.30 -22.25 -4.57
CA ASN A 16 -9.11 -23.02 -5.81
C ASN A 16 -7.74 -23.72 -5.91
N TYR A 17 -6.93 -23.66 -4.85
CA TYR A 17 -5.62 -24.32 -4.81
C TYR A 17 -5.57 -25.42 -3.74
N VAL A 18 -4.85 -26.47 -4.05
CA VAL A 18 -4.31 -27.39 -3.05
C VAL A 18 -2.90 -26.89 -2.73
N ALA A 19 -2.71 -26.40 -1.52
CA ALA A 19 -1.49 -25.73 -1.16
C ALA A 19 -1.00 -26.15 0.23
N ASP A 20 0.31 -26.11 0.41
CA ASP A 20 0.97 -26.35 1.68
C ASP A 20 2.28 -25.53 1.73
N TYR A 21 2.76 -25.22 2.92
CA TYR A 21 4.05 -24.58 3.07
C TYR A 21 4.82 -25.10 4.28
N SER A 22 6.14 -25.06 4.17
CA SER A 22 7.07 -25.40 5.23
C SER A 22 8.04 -24.25 5.47
N ILE A 23 8.46 -24.09 6.73
CA ILE A 23 9.35 -23.01 7.17
C ILE A 23 10.72 -23.59 7.52
N ASP A 24 11.78 -22.98 7.00
CA ASP A 24 13.17 -23.22 7.39
C ASP A 24 13.88 -21.88 7.65
N GLY A 25 14.08 -21.56 8.93
CA GLY A 25 14.64 -20.26 9.34
C GLY A 25 13.74 -19.11 8.94
N ASN A 26 14.24 -18.23 8.07
CA ASN A 26 13.52 -17.08 7.50
C ASN A 26 12.99 -17.37 6.08
N THR A 27 13.01 -18.62 5.66
CA THR A 27 12.58 -19.04 4.32
C THR A 27 11.32 -19.89 4.41
N ALA A 28 10.34 -19.60 3.59
CA ALA A 28 9.15 -20.42 3.42
C ALA A 28 9.16 -21.07 2.04
N HIS A 29 8.99 -22.38 2.02
CA HIS A 29 8.83 -23.18 0.82
C HIS A 29 7.34 -23.45 0.62
N ILE A 30 6.76 -22.91 -0.44
CA ILE A 30 5.33 -22.95 -0.73
C ILE A 30 5.12 -23.83 -1.96
N ILE A 31 4.26 -24.84 -1.84
CA ILE A 31 3.85 -25.71 -2.93
C ILE A 31 2.37 -25.47 -3.21
N LEU A 32 2.06 -25.23 -4.46
CA LEU A 32 0.72 -24.98 -4.96
C LEU A 32 0.40 -25.93 -6.10
N VAL A 33 -0.80 -26.49 -6.08
CA VAL A 33 -1.29 -27.35 -7.16
C VAL A 33 -2.60 -26.76 -7.67
N SER A 34 -2.63 -26.43 -8.96
CA SER A 34 -3.82 -25.93 -9.64
C SER A 34 -3.95 -26.59 -11.01
N THR A 35 -5.18 -26.71 -11.48
CA THR A 35 -5.52 -27.13 -12.85
C THR A 35 -5.86 -25.96 -13.77
N GLU A 36 -5.83 -24.73 -13.22
CA GLU A 36 -6.18 -23.48 -13.89
C GLU A 36 -4.99 -22.50 -13.88
N ASN A 37 -5.14 -21.37 -14.55
CA ASN A 37 -4.17 -20.31 -14.49
C ASN A 37 -4.02 -19.80 -13.06
N VAL A 38 -2.77 -19.51 -12.67
CA VAL A 38 -2.41 -19.12 -11.31
C VAL A 38 -2.44 -17.60 -11.22
N GLU A 39 -3.46 -17.06 -10.55
CA GLU A 39 -3.60 -15.65 -10.22
C GLU A 39 -4.03 -15.54 -8.74
N ASP A 40 -3.59 -14.51 -8.02
CA ASP A 40 -3.96 -14.23 -6.62
C ASP A 40 -3.84 -15.44 -5.68
N VAL A 41 -2.68 -16.01 -5.62
CA VAL A 41 -2.41 -17.36 -5.09
C VAL A 41 -2.54 -17.46 -3.58
N LEU A 42 -2.11 -16.43 -2.86
CA LEU A 42 -2.03 -16.43 -1.41
C LEU A 42 -2.16 -15.04 -0.81
N THR A 43 -2.63 -15.00 0.43
CA THR A 43 -2.67 -13.78 1.24
C THR A 43 -1.85 -13.98 2.51
N VAL A 44 -0.97 -13.03 2.82
CA VAL A 44 -0.21 -13.03 4.07
C VAL A 44 -1.07 -12.40 5.17
N LYS A 45 -1.46 -13.18 6.18
CA LYS A 45 -2.29 -12.73 7.31
C LYS A 45 -1.47 -12.13 8.45
N SER A 46 -0.24 -12.63 8.65
CA SER A 46 0.75 -12.06 9.56
C SER A 46 2.16 -12.35 9.08
N GLY A 47 3.15 -11.60 9.56
CA GLY A 47 4.49 -11.59 9.01
C GLY A 47 4.57 -10.78 7.72
N ARG A 48 5.71 -10.81 7.05
CA ARG A 48 5.94 -10.09 5.79
C ARG A 48 6.88 -10.88 4.90
N ILE A 49 6.49 -11.11 3.65
CA ILE A 49 7.40 -11.60 2.62
C ILE A 49 8.27 -10.42 2.17
N VAL A 50 9.58 -10.58 2.21
CA VAL A 50 10.55 -9.53 1.85
C VAL A 50 11.18 -9.75 0.49
N SER A 51 11.30 -11.00 0.05
CA SER A 51 11.79 -11.31 -1.29
C SER A 51 11.28 -12.67 -1.79
N ILE A 52 11.22 -12.82 -3.11
CA ILE A 52 10.99 -14.08 -3.79
C ILE A 52 12.36 -14.59 -4.23
N LEU A 53 12.77 -15.73 -3.67
CA LEU A 53 14.06 -16.34 -3.97
C LEU A 53 13.98 -17.24 -5.20
N GLU A 54 12.88 -17.98 -5.34
CA GLU A 54 12.65 -18.88 -6.45
C GLU A 54 11.15 -19.03 -6.72
N ALA A 55 10.77 -18.97 -7.99
CA ALA A 55 9.44 -19.30 -8.45
C ALA A 55 9.53 -20.21 -9.66
N THR A 56 8.99 -21.41 -9.57
CA THR A 56 9.04 -22.41 -10.62
C THR A 56 7.68 -23.06 -10.79
N VAL A 57 7.21 -23.15 -12.02
CA VAL A 57 6.05 -23.96 -12.40
C VAL A 57 6.53 -25.30 -12.91
N VAL A 58 5.99 -26.37 -12.35
CA VAL A 58 6.27 -27.72 -12.80
C VAL A 58 4.99 -28.29 -13.43
N ASN A 59 5.03 -28.59 -14.72
CA ASN A 59 4.00 -29.35 -15.40
C ASN A 59 4.49 -30.79 -15.67
N SER A 60 3.66 -31.61 -16.32
CA SER A 60 3.99 -33.02 -16.60
C SER A 60 5.23 -33.22 -17.48
N ASN A 61 5.78 -32.17 -18.09
CA ASN A 61 6.86 -32.28 -19.08
C ASN A 61 8.11 -31.44 -18.73
N ASP A 62 7.96 -30.26 -18.11
CA ASP A 62 9.06 -29.34 -17.86
C ASP A 62 8.86 -28.51 -16.57
N ALA A 63 9.96 -28.09 -15.97
CA ALA A 63 10.00 -27.05 -14.93
C ALA A 63 10.44 -25.73 -15.58
N LEU A 64 9.57 -24.72 -15.55
CA LEU A 64 9.84 -23.40 -16.12
C LEU A 64 9.94 -22.35 -15.02
N PRO A 65 10.97 -21.49 -15.03
CA PRO A 65 11.01 -20.35 -14.13
C PRO A 65 9.83 -19.40 -14.42
N MET A 66 9.25 -18.84 -13.39
CA MET A 66 8.21 -17.82 -13.53
C MET A 66 8.85 -16.42 -13.43
N ASP A 67 8.80 -15.67 -14.51
CA ASP A 67 9.37 -14.31 -14.57
C ASP A 67 8.44 -13.23 -14.01
N ASN A 68 7.17 -13.54 -13.71
CA ASN A 68 6.12 -12.59 -13.38
C ASN A 68 5.56 -12.74 -11.96
N VAL A 69 6.30 -13.34 -11.04
CA VAL A 69 5.87 -13.40 -9.64
C VAL A 69 6.26 -12.12 -8.93
N SER A 70 5.28 -11.38 -8.44
CA SER A 70 5.48 -10.16 -7.68
C SER A 70 4.82 -10.27 -6.30
N ILE A 71 5.35 -9.53 -5.35
CA ILE A 71 4.73 -9.35 -4.04
C ILE A 71 3.87 -8.09 -4.14
N GLU A 72 2.55 -8.26 -4.10
CA GLU A 72 1.65 -7.14 -3.85
C GLU A 72 1.49 -6.98 -2.34
N GLU A 73 2.12 -5.95 -1.78
CA GLU A 73 1.90 -5.60 -0.39
C GLU A 73 0.50 -4.96 -0.28
N PRO A 74 -0.35 -5.40 0.68
CA PRO A 74 -1.58 -4.69 0.94
C PRO A 74 -1.24 -3.25 1.29
N ALA A 75 -1.94 -2.30 0.67
CA ALA A 75 -1.74 -0.89 0.93
C ALA A 75 -1.82 -0.63 2.44
N THR A 76 -0.76 -0.09 3.02
CA THR A 76 -0.73 0.25 4.45
C THR A 76 -1.67 1.41 4.77
N PHE A 77 -2.13 2.11 3.75
CA PHE A 77 -3.08 3.21 3.87
C PHE A 77 -3.88 3.43 2.58
N VAL A 78 -5.05 4.03 2.74
CA VAL A 78 -5.90 4.52 1.63
C VAL A 78 -6.11 6.02 1.81
N VAL A 79 -5.90 6.79 0.74
CA VAL A 79 -6.18 8.24 0.73
C VAL A 79 -7.47 8.47 -0.03
N GLY A 80 -8.48 8.99 0.67
CA GLY A 80 -9.72 9.43 0.05
C GLY A 80 -9.52 10.67 -0.82
N GLU A 81 -10.38 10.87 -1.81
CA GLU A 81 -10.36 12.10 -2.61
C GLU A 81 -10.69 13.31 -1.74
N ALA A 82 -9.92 14.39 -1.90
CA ALA A 82 -10.19 15.64 -1.21
C ALA A 82 -11.53 16.21 -1.68
N PHE A 83 -12.43 16.52 -0.76
CA PHE A 83 -13.77 17.03 -1.09
C PHE A 83 -14.17 18.18 -0.17
N PRO A 84 -14.73 19.28 -0.75
CA PRO A 84 -14.90 19.54 -2.18
C PRO A 84 -13.58 19.77 -2.92
N ASN A 85 -13.55 19.49 -4.23
CA ASN A 85 -12.43 19.82 -5.12
C ASN A 85 -13.01 20.12 -6.54
N PRO A 86 -12.98 21.35 -7.05
CA PRO A 86 -12.41 22.59 -6.44
C PRO A 86 -13.07 23.01 -5.12
N PHE A 87 -12.34 23.77 -4.30
CA PHE A 87 -12.80 24.17 -2.96
C PHE A 87 -12.67 25.70 -2.69
N ASN A 88 -13.43 26.22 -1.72
CA ASN A 88 -13.39 27.62 -1.26
C ASN A 88 -13.90 27.73 0.18
N PRO A 89 -13.13 28.19 1.16
CA PRO A 89 -11.69 28.16 1.23
C PRO A 89 -11.17 26.82 1.80
N SER A 90 -12.06 25.87 2.10
CA SER A 90 -11.74 24.64 2.83
C SER A 90 -12.09 23.37 2.06
N THR A 91 -11.27 22.34 2.24
CA THR A 91 -11.51 20.97 1.75
C THR A 91 -11.19 19.95 2.83
N ASN A 92 -11.82 18.78 2.78
CA ASN A 92 -11.54 17.68 3.69
C ASN A 92 -10.60 16.68 3.03
N ILE A 93 -9.65 16.19 3.82
CA ILE A 93 -8.68 15.19 3.44
C ILE A 93 -8.86 14.00 4.36
N SER A 94 -9.04 12.82 3.79
CA SER A 94 -9.26 11.57 4.51
C SER A 94 -8.11 10.60 4.25
N VAL A 95 -7.62 9.95 5.32
CA VAL A 95 -6.62 8.89 5.25
C VAL A 95 -7.05 7.76 6.17
N GLU A 96 -7.10 6.55 5.66
CA GLU A 96 -7.33 5.33 6.42
C GLU A 96 -6.01 4.58 6.56
N LEU A 97 -5.65 4.24 7.80
CA LEU A 97 -4.49 3.41 8.13
C LEU A 97 -4.95 2.02 8.55
N THR A 98 -4.31 0.99 8.00
CA THR A 98 -4.57 -0.41 8.37
C THR A 98 -3.65 -0.91 9.47
N ALA A 99 -2.53 -0.23 9.71
CA ALA A 99 -1.55 -0.53 10.76
C ALA A 99 -1.03 0.76 11.41
N THR A 100 -0.44 0.66 12.61
CA THR A 100 0.25 1.80 13.23
C THR A 100 1.47 2.20 12.39
N ALA A 101 1.53 3.47 12.00
CA ALA A 101 2.58 3.97 11.14
C ALA A 101 2.86 5.47 11.37
N ASP A 102 4.04 5.90 10.97
CA ASP A 102 4.35 7.32 10.89
C ASP A 102 3.70 7.90 9.64
N LEU A 103 2.80 8.85 9.86
CA LEU A 103 2.01 9.53 8.83
C LEU A 103 2.43 10.98 8.73
N SER A 104 2.59 11.49 7.52
CA SER A 104 2.66 12.93 7.26
C SER A 104 1.74 13.33 6.11
N VAL A 105 0.96 14.39 6.30
CA VAL A 105 0.11 15.02 5.29
C VAL A 105 0.55 16.47 5.12
N LYS A 106 1.19 16.77 4.01
CA LYS A 106 1.81 18.06 3.71
C LYS A 106 1.28 18.64 2.40
N VAL A 107 1.12 19.96 2.37
CA VAL A 107 0.63 20.67 1.19
C VAL A 107 1.75 21.48 0.54
N TYR A 108 1.84 21.39 -0.78
CA TYR A 108 2.85 22.08 -1.59
C TYR A 108 2.19 22.91 -2.70
N ASN A 109 2.83 24.01 -3.07
CA ASN A 109 2.49 24.72 -4.29
C ASN A 109 3.13 24.04 -5.53
N LEU A 110 2.82 24.54 -6.73
CA LEU A 110 3.37 24.01 -7.99
C LEU A 110 4.89 24.20 -8.15
N MET A 111 5.50 25.08 -7.35
CA MET A 111 6.96 25.25 -7.29
C MET A 111 7.64 24.24 -6.35
N GLY A 112 6.86 23.35 -5.73
CA GLY A 112 7.36 22.36 -4.76
C GLY A 112 7.66 22.92 -3.37
N GLN A 113 7.24 24.15 -3.09
CA GLN A 113 7.42 24.74 -1.76
C GLN A 113 6.33 24.26 -0.82
N LEU A 114 6.72 23.87 0.40
CA LEU A 114 5.79 23.51 1.47
C LEU A 114 4.99 24.75 1.88
N VAL A 115 3.67 24.65 1.84
CA VAL A 115 2.76 25.75 2.23
C VAL A 115 1.99 25.45 3.51
N ASP A 116 1.79 24.17 3.85
CA ASP A 116 1.12 23.78 5.09
C ASP A 116 1.47 22.34 5.50
N VAL A 117 1.30 22.03 6.81
CA VAL A 117 1.43 20.69 7.39
C VAL A 117 0.12 20.38 8.10
N ILE A 118 -0.65 19.45 7.54
CA ILE A 118 -1.98 19.10 8.06
C ILE A 118 -1.87 18.09 9.21
N ALA A 119 -0.99 17.10 9.04
CA ALA A 119 -0.72 16.08 10.05
C ALA A 119 0.73 15.60 9.95
N GLU A 120 1.35 15.31 11.09
CA GLU A 120 2.67 14.69 11.19
C GLU A 120 2.83 13.99 12.54
N GLY A 121 3.18 12.70 12.53
CA GLY A 121 3.38 11.90 13.73
C GLY A 121 3.06 10.43 13.56
N SER A 122 3.07 9.68 14.67
CA SER A 122 2.70 8.26 14.69
C SER A 122 1.19 8.12 14.96
N TYR A 123 0.51 7.36 14.10
CA TYR A 123 -0.93 7.16 14.11
C TYR A 123 -1.28 5.68 14.18
N SER A 124 -2.30 5.33 14.97
CA SER A 124 -2.84 3.97 15.08
C SER A 124 -3.78 3.64 13.91
N PRO A 125 -4.13 2.35 13.67
CA PRO A 125 -5.12 1.97 12.67
C PRO A 125 -6.44 2.69 12.91
N SER A 126 -6.87 3.50 11.96
CA SER A 126 -8.14 4.26 11.98
C SER A 126 -8.32 5.06 10.69
N THR A 127 -9.53 5.58 10.48
CA THR A 127 -9.79 6.60 9.47
C THR A 127 -9.69 7.99 10.09
N TYR A 128 -8.80 8.81 9.55
CA TYR A 128 -8.54 10.18 9.95
C TYR A 128 -9.11 11.16 8.93
N ASN A 129 -9.73 12.22 9.42
CA ASN A 129 -10.30 13.27 8.59
C ASN A 129 -9.83 14.64 9.09
N TRP A 130 -9.23 15.43 8.19
CA TRP A 130 -8.80 16.79 8.48
C TRP A 130 -9.46 17.77 7.51
N THR A 131 -9.88 18.91 8.04
CA THR A 131 -10.32 20.04 7.23
C THR A 131 -9.15 20.97 7.01
N TRP A 132 -8.69 21.08 5.76
CA TRP A 132 -7.65 22.03 5.39
C TRP A 132 -8.30 23.37 4.98
N ASN A 133 -7.90 24.46 5.64
CA ASN A 133 -8.36 25.82 5.36
C ASN A 133 -7.24 26.63 4.68
N ALA A 134 -7.46 27.00 3.42
CA ALA A 134 -6.54 27.75 2.60
C ALA A 134 -6.92 29.24 2.45
N GLU A 135 -7.61 29.83 3.44
CA GLU A 135 -8.12 31.20 3.38
C GLU A 135 -7.03 32.24 3.07
N ASN A 136 -5.81 32.01 3.56
CA ASN A 136 -4.67 32.93 3.38
C ASN A 136 -3.84 32.63 2.13
N LEU A 137 -4.21 31.63 1.34
CA LEU A 137 -3.48 31.23 0.15
C LEU A 137 -4.15 31.83 -1.11
N ALA A 138 -3.37 32.02 -2.18
CA ALA A 138 -3.89 32.47 -3.48
C ALA A 138 -4.68 31.36 -4.20
N SER A 139 -5.69 31.73 -4.99
CA SER A 139 -6.37 30.80 -5.89
C SER A 139 -5.33 30.09 -6.78
N GLY A 140 -5.46 28.78 -6.94
CA GLY A 140 -4.50 28.00 -7.70
C GLY A 140 -4.55 26.52 -7.38
N VAL A 141 -3.60 25.79 -7.96
CA VAL A 141 -3.43 24.34 -7.76
C VAL A 141 -2.41 24.09 -6.67
N TYR A 142 -2.76 23.18 -5.77
CA TYR A 142 -1.91 22.68 -4.70
C TYR A 142 -1.81 21.16 -4.76
N LEU A 143 -0.73 20.62 -4.23
CA LEU A 143 -0.46 19.19 -4.14
C LEU A 143 -0.49 18.78 -2.67
N VAL A 144 -1.42 17.90 -2.31
CA VAL A 144 -1.46 17.28 -1.00
C VAL A 144 -0.68 15.98 -1.08
N LYS A 145 0.44 15.93 -0.38
CA LYS A 145 1.31 14.75 -0.29
C LYS A 145 1.04 14.05 1.03
N THR A 146 0.56 12.82 0.96
CA THR A 146 0.40 11.90 2.09
C THR A 146 1.52 10.88 2.03
N GLN A 147 2.24 10.71 3.11
CA GLN A 147 3.32 9.72 3.23
C GLN A 147 3.08 8.88 4.48
N VAL A 148 3.18 7.56 4.32
CA VAL A 148 3.09 6.56 5.40
C VAL A 148 4.31 5.65 5.27
N GLY A 149 5.24 5.75 6.22
CA GLY A 149 6.53 5.07 6.10
C GLY A 149 7.27 5.44 4.82
N SER A 150 7.50 4.45 3.94
CA SER A 150 8.12 4.63 2.61
C SER A 150 7.12 5.00 1.52
N ASP A 151 5.83 4.76 1.73
CA ASP A 151 4.80 4.89 0.70
C ASP A 151 4.29 6.32 0.61
N VAL A 152 4.04 6.77 -0.60
CA VAL A 152 3.64 8.15 -0.89
C VAL A 152 2.46 8.17 -1.84
N SER A 153 1.43 8.92 -1.45
CA SER A 153 0.31 9.30 -2.32
C SER A 153 0.29 10.81 -2.51
N THR A 154 -0.04 11.27 -3.70
CA THR A 154 -0.14 12.70 -4.00
C THR A 154 -1.42 12.98 -4.76
N GLN A 155 -2.24 13.90 -4.25
CA GLN A 155 -3.45 14.35 -4.94
C GLN A 155 -3.41 15.85 -5.23
N LYS A 156 -4.01 16.22 -6.36
CA LYS A 156 -4.13 17.60 -6.81
C LYS A 156 -5.44 18.19 -6.32
N VAL A 157 -5.37 19.35 -5.67
CA VAL A 157 -6.54 20.13 -5.23
C VAL A 157 -6.52 21.54 -5.81
N MET A 158 -7.70 22.12 -6.09
CA MET A 158 -7.83 23.43 -6.70
C MET A 158 -8.61 24.38 -5.79
N LEU A 159 -7.91 25.43 -5.32
CA LEU A 159 -8.50 26.53 -4.57
C LEU A 159 -9.09 27.58 -5.53
N LEU A 160 -10.37 27.89 -5.37
CA LEU A 160 -11.07 28.97 -6.07
C LEU A 160 -11.57 29.98 -5.04
N LYS A 161 -11.21 31.23 -5.20
CA LYS A 161 -11.74 32.36 -4.41
C LYS A 161 -12.60 33.24 -5.28
#